data_47073bf10117fe27f427e196a4a5cb9b
#
_entry.id   47073bf10117fe27f427e196a4a5cb9b
#
_cell.length_a   1.000
_cell.length_b   1.000
_cell.length_c   1.000
_cell.angle_alpha   90.00
_cell.angle_beta   90.00
_cell.angle_gamma   90.00
#
_symmetry.space_group_name_H-M   'P 1'
#
loop_
_entity.id
_entity.type
_entity.pdbx_description
1 polymer ?
#
loop_
_entity_poly.entity_id
_entity_poly.type
_entity_poly.pdbx_seq_one_letter_code
_entity_poly.pdbx_strand_id
1 'polypeptide(L)'
;MSVAVLARCGRSFRLAGRLLPGDTLRDAAALYAFCRLVDDLADETTDPIAARLELQVLRRAVIAGDQTHGLAQPFLALQVSHGLKARSAATLIDTVMRDLKPVRLADEAALMDYAYGAAGTVGEMMFAILDVRIAQARPHAIDLGMAMQLTNIARDVVEDAGRGRIYLPAAWLPHDVTPDNLPSRAEAVYPAVRRVLECANSRYRSGARGFAHLPPRVRPAIKAASRLYEEIGLRILREGPAYLSGGRCVVPAGRKLVLLASCLLGADRPESRIAHVASIPGVPGARA
;
A
#
# COMPACT_ATOMS: atom_id res chain seq x y z
N MET A 1 -15.67 4.00 18.91
CA MET A 1 -15.32 3.08 17.80
C MET A 1 -13.88 3.23 17.24
N SER A 2 -13.12 4.28 17.54
CA SER A 2 -11.90 4.63 16.80
C SER A 2 -10.58 3.98 17.26
N VAL A 3 -10.40 3.62 18.53
CA VAL A 3 -9.12 3.08 19.03
C VAL A 3 -8.98 1.57 18.75
N ALA A 4 -10.08 0.82 18.78
CA ALA A 4 -10.09 -0.63 18.48
C ALA A 4 -9.80 -0.91 16.99
N VAL A 5 -10.22 -0.04 16.09
CA VAL A 5 -9.94 -0.15 14.64
C VAL A 5 -8.46 0.09 14.36
N LEU A 6 -7.84 1.07 15.01
CA LEU A 6 -6.40 1.31 14.92
C LEU A 6 -5.56 0.15 15.48
N ALA A 7 -6.09 -0.64 16.40
CA ALA A 7 -5.40 -1.83 16.91
C ALA A 7 -5.23 -2.92 15.84
N ARG A 8 -6.13 -2.99 14.87
CA ARG A 8 -6.07 -3.88 13.70
C ARG A 8 -5.21 -3.35 12.54
N CYS A 9 -4.90 -2.03 12.54
CA CYS A 9 -3.99 -1.45 11.56
C CYS A 9 -2.59 -2.09 11.64
N GLY A 10 -1.94 -2.26 10.51
CA GLY A 10 -0.53 -2.64 10.47
C GLY A 10 0.30 -1.73 11.41
N ARG A 11 1.21 -2.32 12.19
CA ARG A 11 1.97 -1.62 13.25
C ARG A 11 2.59 -0.29 12.80
N SER A 12 3.02 -0.19 11.55
CA SER A 12 3.63 1.03 10.98
C SER A 12 2.59 2.13 10.73
N PHE A 13 1.42 1.78 10.20
CA PHE A 13 0.32 2.73 9.94
C PHE A 13 -0.23 3.31 11.25
N ARG A 14 -0.43 2.46 12.26
CA ARG A 14 -0.87 2.89 13.61
C ARG A 14 0.11 3.85 14.27
N LEU A 15 1.41 3.62 14.07
CA LEU A 15 2.44 4.46 14.68
C LEU A 15 2.51 5.85 14.00
N ALA A 16 2.48 5.91 12.68
CA ALA A 16 2.43 7.17 11.94
C ALA A 16 1.11 7.93 12.18
N GLY A 17 -0.01 7.21 12.25
CA GLY A 17 -1.34 7.79 12.50
C GLY A 17 -1.44 8.56 13.81
N ARG A 18 -0.68 8.18 14.85
CA ARG A 18 -0.64 8.91 16.12
C ARG A 18 -0.12 10.36 16.00
N LEU A 19 0.52 10.68 14.89
CA LEU A 19 0.97 12.04 14.60
C LEU A 19 -0.11 12.90 13.90
N LEU A 20 -1.25 12.33 13.55
CA LEU A 20 -2.38 13.06 12.96
C LEU A 20 -3.18 13.79 14.05
N PRO A 21 -3.74 14.97 13.75
CA PRO A 21 -4.76 15.61 14.61
C PRO A 21 -5.95 14.67 14.85
N GLY A 22 -6.59 14.78 16.02
CA GLY A 22 -7.61 13.84 16.48
C GLY A 22 -8.77 13.61 15.49
N ASP A 23 -9.28 14.66 14.85
CA ASP A 23 -10.37 14.54 13.87
C ASP A 23 -9.88 13.88 12.59
N THR A 24 -8.76 14.34 12.06
CA THR A 24 -8.13 13.71 10.88
C THR A 24 -7.77 12.24 11.13
N LEU A 25 -7.30 11.92 12.34
CA LEU A 25 -7.01 10.54 12.73
C LEU A 25 -8.28 9.68 12.74
N ARG A 26 -9.40 10.20 13.21
CA ARG A 26 -10.69 9.51 13.24
C ARG A 26 -11.15 9.18 11.83
N ASP A 27 -11.09 10.16 10.92
CA ASP A 27 -11.55 10.01 9.54
C ASP A 27 -10.62 9.10 8.73
N ALA A 28 -9.31 9.23 8.91
CA ALA A 28 -8.32 8.31 8.33
C ALA A 28 -8.51 6.86 8.84
N ALA A 29 -8.85 6.68 10.13
CA ALA A 29 -9.14 5.37 10.70
C ALA A 29 -10.45 4.78 10.15
N ALA A 30 -11.47 5.61 9.90
CA ALA A 30 -12.72 5.17 9.28
C ALA A 30 -12.49 4.74 7.83
N LEU A 31 -11.71 5.49 7.04
CA LEU A 31 -11.32 5.06 5.69
C LEU A 31 -10.53 3.75 5.72
N TYR A 32 -9.55 3.65 6.61
CA TYR A 32 -8.78 2.41 6.76
C TYR A 32 -9.68 1.22 7.10
N ALA A 33 -10.65 1.40 8.01
CA ALA A 33 -11.60 0.36 8.37
C ALA A 33 -12.44 -0.11 7.17
N PHE A 34 -12.87 0.83 6.33
CA PHE A 34 -13.57 0.51 5.09
C PHE A 34 -12.68 -0.27 4.11
N CYS A 35 -11.45 0.20 3.86
CA CYS A 35 -10.51 -0.52 2.99
C CYS A 35 -10.23 -1.94 3.52
N ARG A 36 -10.00 -2.08 4.82
CA ARG A 36 -9.74 -3.37 5.45
C ARG A 36 -10.94 -4.31 5.38
N LEU A 37 -12.17 -3.78 5.52
CA LEU A 37 -13.40 -4.55 5.33
C LEU A 37 -13.45 -5.13 3.91
N VAL A 38 -13.14 -4.32 2.91
CA VAL A 38 -13.12 -4.75 1.50
C VAL A 38 -12.08 -5.85 1.29
N ASP A 39 -10.87 -5.69 1.85
CA ASP A 39 -9.81 -6.70 1.77
C ASP A 39 -10.22 -8.00 2.50
N ASP A 40 -10.76 -7.91 3.73
CA ASP A 40 -11.15 -9.07 4.55
C ASP A 40 -12.24 -9.90 3.87
N LEU A 41 -13.20 -9.27 3.17
CA LEU A 41 -14.23 -9.97 2.39
C LEU A 41 -13.63 -10.87 1.29
N ALA A 42 -12.47 -10.54 0.77
CA ALA A 42 -11.79 -11.36 -0.24
C ALA A 42 -10.76 -12.33 0.37
N ASP A 43 -10.09 -11.94 1.46
CA ASP A 43 -8.98 -12.69 2.04
C ASP A 43 -9.41 -13.77 3.05
N GLU A 44 -10.51 -13.54 3.78
CA GLU A 44 -10.98 -14.43 4.85
C GLU A 44 -12.15 -15.32 4.42
N THR A 45 -12.56 -15.26 3.14
CA THR A 45 -13.70 -16.03 2.65
C THR A 45 -13.37 -17.49 2.40
N THR A 46 -14.31 -18.36 2.75
CA THR A 46 -14.34 -19.76 2.32
C THR A 46 -15.24 -19.98 1.11
N ASP A 47 -16.04 -18.97 0.72
CA ASP A 47 -16.94 -18.99 -0.43
C ASP A 47 -16.69 -17.76 -1.34
N PRO A 48 -15.82 -17.89 -2.36
CA PRO A 48 -15.53 -16.80 -3.28
C PRO A 48 -16.74 -16.28 -4.08
N ILE A 49 -17.78 -17.09 -4.25
CA ILE A 49 -19.00 -16.68 -4.97
C ILE A 49 -19.81 -15.75 -4.09
N ALA A 50 -20.05 -16.13 -2.83
CA ALA A 50 -20.75 -15.30 -1.86
C ALA A 50 -20.00 -13.99 -1.61
N ALA A 51 -18.68 -14.03 -1.42
CA ALA A 51 -17.85 -12.85 -1.25
C ALA A 51 -17.92 -11.89 -2.44
N ARG A 52 -17.92 -12.43 -3.66
CA ARG A 52 -18.09 -11.62 -4.88
C ARG A 52 -19.45 -10.92 -4.91
N LEU A 53 -20.52 -11.61 -4.55
CA LEU A 53 -21.86 -11.02 -4.51
C LEU A 53 -21.93 -9.89 -3.47
N GLU A 54 -21.37 -10.10 -2.28
CA GLU A 54 -21.33 -9.11 -1.21
C GLU A 54 -20.53 -7.87 -1.62
N LEU A 55 -19.34 -8.05 -2.21
CA LEU A 55 -18.55 -6.95 -2.76
C LEU A 55 -19.28 -6.19 -3.88
N GLN A 56 -20.02 -6.89 -4.75
CA GLN A 56 -20.83 -6.25 -5.79
C GLN A 56 -21.99 -5.43 -5.20
N VAL A 57 -22.64 -5.93 -4.14
CA VAL A 57 -23.70 -5.21 -3.43
C VAL A 57 -23.11 -3.97 -2.76
N LEU A 58 -22.00 -4.10 -2.04
CA LEU A 58 -21.28 -2.99 -1.42
C LEU A 58 -20.87 -1.93 -2.46
N ARG A 59 -20.32 -2.37 -3.60
CA ARG A 59 -19.95 -1.47 -4.70
C ARG A 59 -21.14 -0.67 -5.24
N ARG A 60 -22.29 -1.34 -5.44
CA ARG A 60 -23.52 -0.65 -5.89
C ARG A 60 -24.01 0.35 -4.86
N ALA A 61 -24.00 -0.01 -3.57
CA ALA A 61 -24.40 0.86 -2.47
C ALA A 61 -23.50 2.13 -2.40
N VAL A 62 -22.19 1.95 -2.54
CA VAL A 62 -21.24 3.08 -2.58
C VAL A 62 -21.50 4.02 -3.76
N ILE A 63 -21.73 3.47 -4.96
CA ILE A 63 -21.99 4.28 -6.16
C ILE A 63 -23.35 4.99 -6.08
N ALA A 64 -24.37 4.33 -5.57
CA ALA A 64 -25.71 4.89 -5.42
C ALA A 64 -25.84 5.88 -4.23
N GLY A 65 -24.86 5.89 -3.32
CA GLY A 65 -24.96 6.66 -2.07
C GLY A 65 -25.99 6.10 -1.10
N ASP A 66 -26.18 4.77 -1.11
CA ASP A 66 -27.22 4.10 -0.34
C ASP A 66 -26.85 4.07 1.16
N GLN A 67 -27.43 4.99 1.91
CA GLN A 67 -27.24 5.14 3.35
C GLN A 67 -27.86 4.00 4.17
N THR A 68 -28.69 3.15 3.58
CA THR A 68 -29.30 2.01 4.28
C THR A 68 -28.37 0.81 4.35
N HIS A 69 -27.34 0.75 3.50
CA HIS A 69 -26.38 -0.34 3.46
C HIS A 69 -25.31 -0.18 4.55
N GLY A 70 -25.39 -0.98 5.62
CA GLY A 70 -24.57 -0.84 6.83
C GLY A 70 -23.06 -0.80 6.58
N LEU A 71 -22.53 -1.64 5.66
CA LEU A 71 -21.10 -1.67 5.35
C LEU A 71 -20.62 -0.46 4.53
N ALA A 72 -21.52 0.20 3.79
CA ALA A 72 -21.17 1.40 3.01
C ALA A 72 -21.20 2.68 3.86
N GLN A 73 -21.99 2.70 4.96
CA GLN A 73 -22.19 3.89 5.79
C GLN A 73 -20.90 4.60 6.22
N PRO A 74 -19.84 3.91 6.70
CA PRO A 74 -18.61 4.59 7.12
C PRO A 74 -17.94 5.36 5.98
N PHE A 75 -17.92 4.80 4.77
CA PHE A 75 -17.40 5.47 3.59
C PHE A 75 -18.32 6.63 3.15
N LEU A 76 -19.63 6.43 3.12
CA LEU A 76 -20.60 7.44 2.72
C LEU A 76 -20.59 8.65 3.67
N ALA A 77 -20.38 8.44 4.96
CA ALA A 77 -20.17 9.52 5.92
C ALA A 77 -18.93 10.37 5.58
N LEU A 78 -17.81 9.73 5.22
CA LEU A 78 -16.60 10.39 4.76
C LEU A 78 -16.80 11.09 3.40
N GLN A 79 -17.60 10.50 2.52
CA GLN A 79 -17.96 11.10 1.24
C GLN A 79 -18.69 12.43 1.44
N VAL A 80 -19.65 12.47 2.35
CA VAL A 80 -20.39 13.69 2.69
C VAL A 80 -19.47 14.74 3.33
N SER A 81 -18.62 14.37 4.29
CA SER A 81 -17.81 15.31 5.05
C SER A 81 -16.59 15.83 4.30
N HIS A 82 -16.00 15.03 3.38
CA HIS A 82 -14.74 15.35 2.70
C HIS A 82 -14.85 15.37 1.17
N GLY A 83 -16.01 15.08 0.59
CA GLY A 83 -16.18 15.04 -0.87
C GLY A 83 -15.45 13.87 -1.53
N LEU A 84 -15.33 12.71 -0.85
CA LEU A 84 -14.69 11.52 -1.41
C LEU A 84 -15.43 11.07 -2.67
N LYS A 85 -14.68 10.63 -3.68
CA LYS A 85 -15.26 10.12 -4.91
C LYS A 85 -15.69 8.67 -4.75
N ALA A 86 -16.98 8.39 -4.95
CA ALA A 86 -17.51 7.03 -4.96
C ALA A 86 -16.75 6.11 -5.94
N ARG A 87 -16.30 6.68 -7.07
CA ARG A 87 -15.50 5.94 -8.07
C ARG A 87 -14.19 5.38 -7.51
N SER A 88 -13.50 6.11 -6.62
CA SER A 88 -12.25 5.63 -6.03
C SER A 88 -12.48 4.39 -5.16
N ALA A 89 -13.54 4.40 -4.33
CA ALA A 89 -13.92 3.23 -3.54
C ALA A 89 -14.42 2.07 -4.44
N ALA A 90 -15.20 2.36 -5.48
CA ALA A 90 -15.64 1.34 -6.42
C ALA A 90 -14.46 0.68 -7.15
N THR A 91 -13.45 1.45 -7.56
CA THR A 91 -12.23 0.92 -8.19
C THR A 91 -11.43 0.03 -7.22
N LEU A 92 -11.33 0.42 -5.94
CA LEU A 92 -10.74 -0.42 -4.91
C LEU A 92 -11.48 -1.77 -4.81
N ILE A 93 -12.81 -1.73 -4.69
CA ILE A 93 -13.64 -2.95 -4.60
C ILE A 93 -13.47 -3.82 -5.85
N ASP A 94 -13.49 -3.21 -7.06
CA ASP A 94 -13.29 -3.93 -8.32
C ASP A 94 -11.90 -4.60 -8.39
N THR A 95 -10.89 -3.97 -7.84
CA THR A 95 -9.52 -4.51 -7.80
C THR A 95 -9.43 -5.68 -6.83
N VAL A 96 -9.97 -5.54 -5.62
CA VAL A 96 -9.99 -6.61 -4.60
C VAL A 96 -10.83 -7.82 -5.07
N MET A 97 -11.90 -7.61 -5.83
CA MET A 97 -12.65 -8.73 -6.43
C MET A 97 -11.83 -9.60 -7.39
N ARG A 98 -10.71 -9.09 -7.92
CA ARG A 98 -9.77 -9.90 -8.74
C ARG A 98 -9.07 -10.95 -7.87
N ASP A 99 -8.82 -10.65 -6.60
CA ASP A 99 -8.10 -11.50 -5.64
C ASP A 99 -8.94 -12.70 -5.14
N LEU A 100 -10.24 -12.76 -5.48
CA LEU A 100 -11.10 -13.93 -5.29
C LEU A 100 -10.75 -15.11 -6.22
N LYS A 101 -9.79 -14.93 -7.12
CA LYS A 101 -9.26 -15.95 -8.04
C LYS A 101 -7.74 -15.95 -7.96
N PRO A 102 -7.06 -17.01 -8.40
CA PRO A 102 -5.62 -16.99 -8.57
C PRO A 102 -5.19 -15.78 -9.40
N VAL A 103 -4.22 -15.02 -8.87
CA VAL A 103 -3.70 -13.81 -9.52
C VAL A 103 -2.38 -14.11 -10.20
N ARG A 104 -2.25 -13.69 -11.46
CA ARG A 104 -1.01 -13.67 -12.19
C ARG A 104 -0.99 -12.46 -13.11
N LEU A 105 -0.23 -11.43 -12.71
CA LEU A 105 -0.09 -10.21 -13.49
C LEU A 105 0.83 -10.48 -14.71
N ALA A 106 0.44 -10.01 -15.88
CA ALA A 106 1.17 -10.29 -17.10
C ALA A 106 2.50 -9.52 -17.18
N ASP A 107 2.44 -8.22 -16.91
CA ASP A 107 3.53 -7.28 -17.14
C ASP A 107 3.52 -6.10 -16.16
N GLU A 108 4.41 -5.14 -16.39
CA GLU A 108 4.51 -3.92 -15.57
C GLU A 108 3.23 -3.07 -15.59
N ALA A 109 2.56 -3.00 -16.75
CA ALA A 109 1.33 -2.22 -16.86
C ALA A 109 0.22 -2.81 -15.98
N ALA A 110 0.08 -4.14 -15.97
CA ALA A 110 -0.85 -4.85 -15.09
C ALA A 110 -0.52 -4.66 -13.60
N LEU A 111 0.79 -4.64 -13.24
CA LEU A 111 1.24 -4.34 -11.89
C LEU A 111 0.87 -2.93 -11.47
N MET A 112 1.07 -1.93 -12.34
CA MET A 112 0.73 -0.54 -12.05
C MET A 112 -0.78 -0.33 -11.94
N ASP A 113 -1.58 -0.97 -12.80
CA ASP A 113 -3.05 -0.94 -12.72
C ASP A 113 -3.54 -1.54 -11.39
N TYR A 114 -2.99 -2.68 -11.00
CA TYR A 114 -3.31 -3.30 -9.71
C TYR A 114 -2.91 -2.39 -8.53
N ALA A 115 -1.70 -1.86 -8.52
CA ALA A 115 -1.22 -0.98 -7.45
C ALA A 115 -2.05 0.31 -7.35
N TYR A 116 -2.49 0.87 -8.49
CA TYR A 116 -3.41 2.01 -8.51
C TYR A 116 -4.75 1.62 -7.88
N GLY A 117 -5.38 0.54 -8.33
CA GLY A 117 -6.68 0.13 -7.85
C GLY A 117 -6.69 -0.21 -6.36
N ALA A 118 -5.67 -0.94 -5.88
CA ALA A 118 -5.58 -1.39 -4.49
C ALA A 118 -5.17 -0.27 -3.51
N ALA A 119 -4.33 0.70 -3.92
CA ALA A 119 -3.83 1.70 -2.99
C ALA A 119 -3.65 3.11 -3.57
N GLY A 120 -3.52 3.30 -4.88
CA GLY A 120 -3.57 4.62 -5.49
C GLY A 120 -4.89 5.32 -5.21
N THR A 121 -6.00 4.59 -5.30
CA THR A 121 -7.35 5.04 -4.93
C THR A 121 -7.46 5.45 -3.46
N VAL A 122 -6.78 4.72 -2.56
CA VAL A 122 -6.70 5.08 -1.13
C VAL A 122 -5.91 6.36 -0.95
N GLY A 123 -4.79 6.54 -1.67
CA GLY A 123 -4.05 7.80 -1.69
C GLY A 123 -4.90 8.97 -2.15
N GLU A 124 -5.75 8.78 -3.18
CA GLU A 124 -6.70 9.78 -3.65
C GLU A 124 -7.77 10.13 -2.59
N MET A 125 -8.32 9.14 -1.89
CA MET A 125 -9.28 9.36 -0.81
C MET A 125 -8.63 10.05 0.39
N MET A 126 -7.43 9.66 0.77
CA MET A 126 -6.65 10.32 1.83
C MET A 126 -6.31 11.77 1.50
N PHE A 127 -6.07 12.11 0.22
CA PHE A 127 -5.85 13.48 -0.22
C PHE A 127 -6.99 14.42 0.20
N ALA A 128 -8.25 13.98 0.09
CA ALA A 128 -9.41 14.74 0.52
C ALA A 128 -9.52 14.83 2.04
N ILE A 129 -9.31 13.72 2.77
CA ILE A 129 -9.36 13.67 4.25
C ILE A 129 -8.30 14.59 4.87
N LEU A 130 -7.13 14.69 4.24
CA LEU A 130 -6.04 15.55 4.71
C LEU A 130 -6.24 17.04 4.41
N ASP A 131 -7.37 17.44 3.79
CA ASP A 131 -7.70 18.80 3.39
C ASP A 131 -6.60 19.45 2.52
N VAL A 132 -6.07 18.69 1.56
CA VAL A 132 -5.08 19.22 0.61
C VAL A 132 -5.82 19.95 -0.50
N ARG A 133 -5.66 21.29 -0.58
CA ARG A 133 -6.43 22.14 -1.49
C ARG A 133 -5.79 22.35 -2.85
N ILE A 134 -4.53 21.95 -3.00
CA ILE A 134 -3.77 22.15 -4.24
C ILE A 134 -3.95 20.92 -5.14
N ALA A 135 -4.78 21.05 -6.19
CA ALA A 135 -5.14 19.95 -7.08
C ALA A 135 -3.92 19.24 -7.71
N GLN A 136 -2.84 19.99 -7.99
CA GLN A 136 -1.58 19.48 -8.53
C GLN A 136 -0.88 18.48 -7.60
N ALA A 137 -1.20 18.48 -6.29
CA ALA A 137 -0.65 17.53 -5.34
C ALA A 137 -1.37 16.16 -5.36
N ARG A 138 -2.54 16.05 -5.98
CA ARG A 138 -3.33 14.80 -6.03
C ARG A 138 -2.58 13.63 -6.70
N PRO A 139 -1.90 13.78 -7.85
CA PRO A 139 -1.09 12.71 -8.43
C PRO A 139 -0.01 12.19 -7.47
N HIS A 140 0.59 13.06 -6.67
CA HIS A 140 1.61 12.69 -5.68
C HIS A 140 1.03 11.84 -4.53
N ALA A 141 -0.22 12.11 -4.11
CA ALA A 141 -0.90 11.28 -3.11
C ALA A 141 -1.23 9.88 -3.66
N ILE A 142 -1.67 9.80 -4.92
CA ILE A 142 -1.89 8.54 -5.64
C ILE A 142 -0.58 7.75 -5.73
N ASP A 143 0.49 8.38 -6.19
CA ASP A 143 1.80 7.76 -6.33
C ASP A 143 2.34 7.24 -4.98
N LEU A 144 2.11 7.97 -3.88
CA LEU A 144 2.50 7.50 -2.55
C LEU A 144 1.74 6.24 -2.14
N GLY A 145 0.42 6.17 -2.41
CA GLY A 145 -0.37 4.98 -2.18
C GLY A 145 0.16 3.78 -2.99
N MET A 146 0.40 3.99 -4.30
CA MET A 146 0.96 2.97 -5.18
C MET A 146 2.35 2.49 -4.70
N ALA A 147 3.23 3.41 -4.26
CA ALA A 147 4.55 3.07 -3.73
C ALA A 147 4.47 2.14 -2.51
N MET A 148 3.53 2.43 -1.60
CA MET A 148 3.29 1.58 -0.43
C MET A 148 2.78 0.19 -0.84
N GLN A 149 1.90 0.11 -1.83
CA GLN A 149 1.39 -1.18 -2.32
C GLN A 149 2.46 -1.99 -3.02
N LEU A 150 3.28 -1.38 -3.87
CA LEU A 150 4.42 -2.03 -4.50
C LEU A 150 5.40 -2.57 -3.44
N THR A 151 5.60 -1.84 -2.34
CA THR A 151 6.41 -2.31 -1.20
C THR A 151 5.76 -3.50 -0.48
N ASN A 152 4.42 -3.51 -0.33
CA ASN A 152 3.69 -4.67 0.20
C ASN A 152 3.86 -5.88 -0.71
N ILE A 153 3.65 -5.73 -2.01
CA ILE A 153 3.85 -6.80 -3.01
C ILE A 153 5.28 -7.37 -2.90
N ALA A 154 6.29 -6.51 -2.83
CA ALA A 154 7.67 -6.96 -2.66
C ALA A 154 7.92 -7.65 -1.31
N ARG A 155 7.22 -7.29 -0.24
CA ARG A 155 7.37 -7.87 1.10
C ARG A 155 6.69 -9.21 1.26
N ASP A 156 5.50 -9.34 0.67
CA ASP A 156 4.56 -10.43 0.99
C ASP A 156 4.56 -11.54 -0.08
N VAL A 157 5.58 -11.57 -0.98
CA VAL A 157 5.70 -12.50 -2.13
C VAL A 157 5.41 -13.96 -1.77
N VAL A 158 5.96 -14.45 -0.67
CA VAL A 158 5.78 -15.86 -0.23
C VAL A 158 4.40 -16.06 0.40
N GLU A 159 3.93 -15.10 1.17
CA GLU A 159 2.59 -15.14 1.79
C GLU A 159 1.49 -15.14 0.71
N ASP A 160 1.64 -14.28 -0.30
CA ASP A 160 0.70 -14.18 -1.42
C ASP A 160 0.72 -15.44 -2.29
N ALA A 161 1.90 -16.01 -2.55
CA ALA A 161 2.03 -17.28 -3.26
C ALA A 161 1.30 -18.42 -2.53
N GLY A 162 1.38 -18.46 -1.20
CA GLY A 162 0.63 -19.41 -0.38
C GLY A 162 -0.89 -19.30 -0.50
N ARG A 163 -1.38 -18.17 -1.02
CA ARG A 163 -2.80 -17.92 -1.35
C ARG A 163 -3.10 -18.09 -2.86
N GLY A 164 -2.15 -18.62 -3.64
CA GLY A 164 -2.27 -18.76 -5.08
C GLY A 164 -2.14 -17.46 -5.88
N ARG A 165 -1.59 -16.39 -5.27
CA ARG A 165 -1.48 -15.06 -5.87
C ARG A 165 -0.02 -14.72 -6.16
N ILE A 166 0.32 -14.41 -7.40
CA ILE A 166 1.64 -13.89 -7.80
C ILE A 166 1.44 -12.51 -8.43
N TYR A 167 1.75 -11.46 -7.66
CA TYR A 167 1.68 -10.07 -8.12
C TYR A 167 2.96 -9.61 -8.84
N LEU A 168 4.04 -10.40 -8.78
CA LEU A 168 5.22 -10.13 -9.61
C LEU A 168 4.86 -10.39 -11.08
N PRO A 169 5.15 -9.45 -12.00
CA PRO A 169 4.86 -9.63 -13.42
C PRO A 169 5.43 -10.92 -13.99
N ALA A 170 4.60 -11.70 -14.69
CA ALA A 170 5.01 -12.94 -15.33
C ALA A 170 6.15 -12.73 -16.34
N ALA A 171 6.15 -11.57 -17.04
CA ALA A 171 7.22 -11.19 -17.95
C ALA A 171 8.60 -11.00 -17.28
N TRP A 172 8.66 -10.91 -15.94
CA TRP A 172 9.90 -10.74 -15.17
C TRP A 172 10.34 -12.02 -14.47
N LEU A 173 9.53 -13.07 -14.53
CA LEU A 173 9.76 -14.35 -13.85
C LEU A 173 10.14 -15.43 -14.86
N PRO A 174 10.95 -16.42 -14.46
CA PRO A 174 11.08 -17.65 -15.23
C PRO A 174 9.72 -18.31 -15.46
N HIS A 175 9.53 -18.92 -16.63
CA HIS A 175 8.24 -19.49 -17.04
C HIS A 175 7.73 -20.62 -16.13
N ASP A 176 8.65 -21.31 -15.46
CA ASP A 176 8.38 -22.45 -14.59
C ASP A 176 8.11 -22.05 -13.13
N VAL A 177 8.07 -20.74 -12.81
CA VAL A 177 7.70 -20.27 -11.47
C VAL A 177 6.20 -20.37 -11.27
N THR A 178 5.81 -21.11 -10.23
CA THR A 178 4.43 -21.32 -9.77
C THR A 178 4.30 -20.88 -8.31
N PRO A 179 3.09 -20.67 -7.77
CA PRO A 179 2.90 -20.37 -6.36
C PRO A 179 3.61 -21.38 -5.43
N ASP A 180 3.53 -22.68 -5.76
CA ASP A 180 4.05 -23.77 -4.92
C ASP A 180 5.58 -23.80 -4.88
N ASN A 181 6.26 -23.50 -5.99
CA ASN A 181 7.72 -23.56 -6.08
C ASN A 181 8.42 -22.23 -5.86
N LEU A 182 7.70 -21.12 -5.80
CA LEU A 182 8.25 -19.78 -5.66
C LEU A 182 9.22 -19.64 -4.47
N PRO A 183 8.92 -20.14 -3.26
CA PRO A 183 9.84 -20.02 -2.13
C PRO A 183 11.19 -20.72 -2.35
N SER A 184 11.21 -21.85 -3.08
CA SER A 184 12.45 -22.59 -3.40
C SER A 184 13.24 -21.97 -4.56
N ARG A 185 12.67 -20.97 -5.27
CA ARG A 185 13.25 -20.28 -6.43
C ARG A 185 13.72 -18.86 -6.09
N ALA A 186 14.09 -18.60 -4.84
CA ALA A 186 14.42 -17.28 -4.32
C ALA A 186 15.40 -16.49 -5.22
N GLU A 187 16.51 -17.10 -5.64
CA GLU A 187 17.53 -16.46 -6.51
C GLU A 187 16.95 -16.05 -7.88
N ALA A 188 16.08 -16.88 -8.45
CA ALA A 188 15.48 -16.62 -9.75
C ALA A 188 14.33 -15.61 -9.70
N VAL A 189 13.65 -15.49 -8.55
CA VAL A 189 12.52 -14.56 -8.31
C VAL A 189 13.00 -13.19 -7.86
N TYR A 190 14.11 -13.11 -7.12
CA TYR A 190 14.59 -11.86 -6.52
C TYR A 190 14.84 -10.71 -7.52
N PRO A 191 15.33 -10.92 -8.75
CA PRO A 191 15.43 -9.85 -9.74
C PRO A 191 14.09 -9.15 -10.03
N ALA A 192 12.98 -9.91 -10.08
CA ALA A 192 11.64 -9.33 -10.26
C ALA A 192 11.21 -8.50 -9.03
N VAL A 193 11.53 -8.96 -7.81
CA VAL A 193 11.29 -8.20 -6.58
C VAL A 193 12.05 -6.87 -6.58
N ARG A 194 13.33 -6.87 -6.98
CA ARG A 194 14.13 -5.65 -7.12
C ARG A 194 13.47 -4.66 -8.08
N ARG A 195 12.99 -5.15 -9.21
CA ARG A 195 12.31 -4.33 -10.21
C ARG A 195 11.01 -3.71 -9.69
N VAL A 196 10.22 -4.46 -8.89
CA VAL A 196 9.05 -3.89 -8.17
C VAL A 196 9.48 -2.76 -7.22
N LEU A 197 10.59 -2.94 -6.48
CA LEU A 197 11.10 -1.90 -5.58
C LEU A 197 11.65 -0.68 -6.32
N GLU A 198 12.20 -0.83 -7.51
CA GLU A 198 12.59 0.27 -8.39
C GLU A 198 11.36 1.08 -8.84
N CYS A 199 10.27 0.41 -9.23
CA CYS A 199 8.98 1.05 -9.50
C CYS A 199 8.45 1.78 -8.26
N ALA A 200 8.49 1.14 -7.08
CA ALA A 200 8.09 1.77 -5.82
C ALA A 200 8.91 3.03 -5.52
N ASN A 201 10.24 2.98 -5.73
CA ASN A 201 11.13 4.12 -5.53
C ASN A 201 10.77 5.33 -6.41
N SER A 202 10.46 5.10 -7.68
CA SER A 202 10.00 6.15 -8.59
C SER A 202 8.73 6.83 -8.04
N ARG A 203 7.78 6.04 -7.52
CA ARG A 203 6.54 6.53 -6.94
C ARG A 203 6.76 7.24 -5.59
N TYR A 204 7.66 6.75 -4.73
CA TYR A 204 8.05 7.47 -3.50
C TYR A 204 8.66 8.84 -3.80
N ARG A 205 9.52 8.97 -4.82
CA ARG A 205 10.06 10.27 -5.23
C ARG A 205 8.97 11.23 -5.69
N SER A 206 7.99 10.74 -6.44
CA SER A 206 6.81 11.53 -6.79
C SER A 206 6.03 11.94 -5.55
N GLY A 207 5.68 10.99 -4.68
CA GLY A 207 4.97 11.23 -3.43
C GLY A 207 5.64 12.27 -2.53
N ALA A 208 6.98 12.21 -2.44
CA ALA A 208 7.76 13.16 -1.65
C ALA A 208 7.61 14.61 -2.12
N ARG A 209 7.46 14.86 -3.44
CA ARG A 209 7.15 16.20 -3.96
C ARG A 209 5.81 16.72 -3.45
N GLY A 210 4.86 15.83 -3.17
CA GLY A 210 3.55 16.18 -2.60
C GLY A 210 3.61 16.69 -1.16
N PHE A 211 4.67 16.36 -0.39
CA PHE A 211 4.76 16.74 1.02
C PHE A 211 4.78 18.26 1.24
N ALA A 212 5.31 19.04 0.31
CA ALA A 212 5.29 20.50 0.40
C ALA A 212 3.86 21.08 0.44
N HIS A 213 2.92 20.38 -0.17
CA HIS A 213 1.52 20.80 -0.29
C HIS A 213 0.63 20.31 0.87
N LEU A 214 1.15 19.45 1.74
CA LEU A 214 0.41 18.99 2.91
C LEU A 214 0.27 20.11 3.95
N PRO A 215 -0.90 20.26 4.58
CA PRO A 215 -1.04 21.12 5.75
C PRO A 215 0.02 20.78 6.80
N PRO A 216 0.66 21.79 7.46
CA PRO A 216 1.76 21.56 8.40
C PRO A 216 1.44 20.54 9.48
N ARG A 217 0.20 20.52 9.98
CA ARG A 217 -0.29 19.65 11.06
C ARG A 217 -0.33 18.15 10.70
N VAL A 218 -0.46 17.79 9.41
CA VAL A 218 -0.55 16.38 8.97
C VAL A 218 0.73 15.90 8.30
N ARG A 219 1.58 16.82 7.87
CA ARG A 219 2.81 16.54 7.11
C ARG A 219 3.75 15.54 7.83
N PRO A 220 4.03 15.67 9.14
CA PRO A 220 4.90 14.73 9.84
C PRO A 220 4.37 13.28 9.81
N ALA A 221 3.05 13.09 9.93
CA ALA A 221 2.43 11.78 9.91
C ALA A 221 2.60 11.09 8.55
N ILE A 222 2.36 11.82 7.45
CA ILE A 222 2.45 11.27 6.09
C ILE A 222 3.92 10.98 5.74
N LYS A 223 4.85 11.87 6.08
CA LYS A 223 6.29 11.61 5.95
C LYS A 223 6.71 10.36 6.72
N ALA A 224 6.28 10.23 7.97
CA ALA A 224 6.59 9.07 8.79
C ALA A 224 6.05 7.77 8.19
N ALA A 225 4.81 7.76 7.68
CA ALA A 225 4.24 6.62 7.00
C ALA A 225 5.08 6.24 5.76
N SER A 226 5.41 7.20 4.90
CA SER A 226 6.28 7.00 3.74
C SER A 226 7.61 6.35 4.13
N ARG A 227 8.31 6.93 5.11
CA ARG A 227 9.63 6.46 5.56
C ARG A 227 9.62 5.07 6.18
N LEU A 228 8.56 4.75 6.91
CA LEU A 228 8.40 3.41 7.49
C LEU A 228 8.21 2.34 6.40
N TYR A 229 7.50 2.66 5.34
CA TYR A 229 7.31 1.76 4.20
C TYR A 229 8.56 1.66 3.32
N GLU A 230 9.22 2.79 3.00
CA GLU A 230 10.52 2.77 2.31
C GLU A 230 11.55 1.90 3.04
N GLU A 231 11.61 1.95 4.38
CA GLU A 231 12.53 1.14 5.17
C GLU A 231 12.29 -0.37 5.01
N ILE A 232 11.05 -0.80 4.73
CA ILE A 232 10.76 -2.22 4.40
C ILE A 232 11.49 -2.59 3.11
N GLY A 233 11.33 -1.80 2.04
CA GLY A 233 12.00 -2.02 0.76
C GLY A 233 13.53 -2.03 0.88
N LEU A 234 14.10 -1.08 1.67
CA LEU A 234 15.52 -1.03 1.95
C LEU A 234 16.05 -2.27 2.66
N ARG A 235 15.26 -2.85 3.57
CA ARG A 235 15.62 -4.10 4.25
C ARG A 235 15.62 -5.26 3.29
N ILE A 236 14.60 -5.40 2.45
CA ILE A 236 14.52 -6.44 1.42
C ILE A 236 15.76 -6.37 0.52
N LEU A 237 16.17 -5.17 0.10
CA LEU A 237 17.36 -4.99 -0.73
C LEU A 237 18.67 -5.38 0.00
N ARG A 238 18.78 -5.14 1.31
CA ARG A 238 19.95 -5.52 2.12
C ARG A 238 20.01 -7.02 2.40
N GLU A 239 18.86 -7.65 2.64
CA GLU A 239 18.76 -9.08 2.92
C GLU A 239 18.95 -9.92 1.65
N GLY A 240 18.74 -9.33 0.47
CA GLY A 240 18.87 -10.02 -0.81
C GLY A 240 17.85 -11.16 -0.96
N PRO A 241 18.15 -12.18 -1.80
CA PRO A 241 17.23 -13.31 -2.03
C PRO A 241 16.84 -14.06 -0.75
N ALA A 242 17.70 -14.05 0.27
CA ALA A 242 17.49 -14.76 1.53
C ALA A 242 16.21 -14.32 2.27
N TYR A 243 15.71 -13.08 2.04
CA TYR A 243 14.48 -12.62 2.68
C TYR A 243 13.26 -13.50 2.31
N LEU A 244 13.26 -14.12 1.12
CA LEU A 244 12.17 -15.00 0.67
C LEU A 244 12.08 -16.29 1.49
N SER A 245 13.17 -16.69 2.18
CA SER A 245 13.21 -17.86 3.07
C SER A 245 13.15 -17.48 4.56
N GLY A 246 13.39 -16.19 4.90
CA GLY A 246 13.54 -15.71 6.28
C GLY A 246 12.23 -15.31 6.97
N GLY A 247 11.08 -15.46 6.30
CA GLY A 247 9.79 -14.98 6.78
C GLY A 247 9.56 -13.50 6.48
N ARG A 248 8.46 -12.95 6.98
CA ARG A 248 8.01 -11.59 6.65
C ARG A 248 9.00 -10.52 7.12
N CYS A 249 9.51 -9.72 6.18
CA CYS A 249 10.41 -8.61 6.48
C CYS A 249 9.72 -7.51 7.30
N VAL A 250 10.23 -7.22 8.50
CA VAL A 250 9.65 -6.23 9.44
C VAL A 250 10.71 -5.21 9.88
N VAL A 251 10.33 -3.94 9.95
CA VAL A 251 11.18 -2.88 10.50
C VAL A 251 11.24 -3.01 12.03
N PRO A 252 12.42 -3.11 12.66
CA PRO A 252 12.56 -3.19 14.11
C PRO A 252 12.01 -1.96 14.83
N ALA A 253 11.53 -2.16 16.07
CA ALA A 253 10.91 -1.08 16.84
C ALA A 253 11.82 0.13 17.03
N GLY A 254 13.11 -0.08 17.39
CA GLY A 254 14.08 0.99 17.55
C GLY A 254 14.27 1.81 16.25
N ARG A 255 14.31 1.12 15.09
CA ARG A 255 14.42 1.80 13.81
C ARG A 255 13.17 2.64 13.48
N LYS A 256 11.97 2.13 13.82
CA LYS A 256 10.73 2.90 13.68
C LYS A 256 10.76 4.20 14.49
N LEU A 257 11.25 4.14 15.73
CA LEU A 257 11.37 5.33 16.60
C LEU A 257 12.34 6.36 16.01
N VAL A 258 13.49 5.92 15.52
CA VAL A 258 14.46 6.81 14.85
C VAL A 258 13.85 7.51 13.64
N LEU A 259 13.12 6.77 12.79
CA LEU A 259 12.45 7.33 11.62
C LEU A 259 11.38 8.37 12.00
N LEU A 260 10.59 8.08 13.03
CA LEU A 260 9.60 9.02 13.53
C LEU A 260 10.24 10.31 14.09
N ALA A 261 11.26 10.16 14.91
CA ALA A 261 11.99 11.31 15.47
C ALA A 261 12.60 12.18 14.36
N SER A 262 13.18 11.58 13.33
CA SER A 262 13.73 12.34 12.19
C SER A 262 12.66 13.14 11.43
N CYS A 263 11.46 12.56 11.27
CA CYS A 263 10.35 13.26 10.62
C CYS A 263 9.81 14.44 11.46
N LEU A 264 9.80 14.30 12.79
CA LEU A 264 9.36 15.35 13.70
C LEU A 264 10.37 16.49 13.80
N LEU A 265 11.66 16.17 13.80
CA LEU A 265 12.75 17.15 13.91
C LEU A 265 13.11 17.84 12.59
N GLY A 266 12.42 17.47 11.48
CA GLY A 266 12.74 18.04 10.16
C GLY A 266 14.10 17.61 9.60
N ALA A 267 14.80 16.67 10.25
CA ALA A 267 16.07 16.10 9.81
C ALA A 267 15.92 15.10 8.65
N ASP A 268 14.78 15.11 8.02
CA ASP A 268 14.39 14.17 6.99
C ASP A 268 14.93 14.58 5.61
N ARG A 269 15.70 13.69 4.98
CA ARG A 269 16.20 13.94 3.62
C ARG A 269 15.04 13.80 2.63
N PRO A 270 14.87 14.75 1.68
CA PRO A 270 13.76 14.75 0.72
C PRO A 270 13.84 13.63 -0.33
N GLU A 271 15.00 13.01 -0.53
CA GLU A 271 15.21 12.00 -1.56
C GLU A 271 14.88 10.58 -1.06
N SER A 272 14.27 9.77 -1.93
CA SER A 272 14.04 8.36 -1.64
C SER A 272 15.35 7.61 -1.45
N ARG A 273 15.45 6.85 -0.36
CA ARG A 273 16.65 6.11 0.04
C ARG A 273 16.86 4.82 -0.75
N ILE A 274 15.81 4.29 -1.38
CA ILE A 274 15.87 3.04 -2.16
C ILE A 274 16.87 3.19 -3.33
N ALA A 275 16.89 4.35 -4.00
CA ALA A 275 17.83 4.62 -5.09
C ALA A 275 19.30 4.55 -4.64
N HIS A 276 19.59 4.98 -3.41
CA HIS A 276 20.97 5.02 -2.90
C HIS A 276 21.54 3.62 -2.61
N VAL A 277 20.70 2.69 -2.13
CA VAL A 277 21.12 1.31 -1.84
C VAL A 277 21.31 0.49 -3.13
N ALA A 278 20.52 0.76 -4.17
CA ALA A 278 20.68 0.12 -5.48
C ALA A 278 21.99 0.50 -6.18
N SER A 279 22.59 1.63 -5.80
CA SER A 279 23.86 2.17 -6.38
C SER A 279 25.11 1.78 -5.60
N ILE A 280 25.02 1.02 -4.49
CA ILE A 280 26.19 0.63 -3.69
C ILE A 280 26.93 -0.50 -4.42
N PRO A 281 28.24 -0.34 -4.76
CA PRO A 281 29.06 -1.40 -5.33
C PRO A 281 29.16 -2.58 -4.34
N GLY A 282 28.86 -3.78 -4.79
CA GLY A 282 28.90 -5.00 -3.96
C GLY A 282 27.52 -5.55 -3.57
N VAL A 283 26.43 -4.85 -3.83
CA VAL A 283 25.10 -5.45 -3.84
C VAL A 283 24.94 -6.22 -5.17
N PRO A 284 24.64 -7.54 -5.17
CA PRO A 284 24.51 -8.31 -6.40
C PRO A 284 23.48 -7.65 -7.32
N GLY A 285 23.93 -7.17 -8.48
CA GLY A 285 23.07 -6.54 -9.50
C GLY A 285 23.34 -5.06 -9.84
N ALA A 286 24.36 -4.42 -9.26
CA ALA A 286 24.81 -3.08 -9.67
C ALA A 286 25.76 -3.18 -10.90
N ARG A 287 25.22 -3.56 -12.07
CA ARG A 287 25.85 -3.24 -13.37
C ARG A 287 24.75 -2.87 -14.36
N ALA A 288 25.05 -1.77 -15.07
CA ALA A 288 24.32 -1.01 -16.06
C ALA A 288 23.38 -1.79 -16.96
#